data_65db6d29a5108fcb0295588418def6b0
#
_entry.id   65db6d29a5108fcb0295588418def6b0
#
_cell.length_a   1.000
_cell.length_b   1.000
_cell.length_c   1.000
_cell.angle_alpha   90.00
_cell.angle_beta   90.00
_cell.angle_gamma   90.00
#
_symmetry.space_group_name_H-M   'P 1'
#
loop_
_entity.id
_entity.type
_entity.pdbx_description
1 polymer ?
#
loop_
_entity_poly.entity_id
_entity_poly.type
_entity_poly.pdbx_seq_one_letter_code
_entity_poly.pdbx_strand_id
1 'polypeptide(L)'
;MTKKPIPVITSFGGVNASGRSSDHIGYQNTVFDSLFKKDQTKVLKDLAVMQGLIKASGNSWSKDSEKIENLNDFLNQNSDQIRSNTMVRKLDRELYDPDGIILDQIKASAGGQLPTGFNPGSFYSSRQHARALQMTIFGMSDTLGQFGIKWSEIEEKVSPDQIAVFSGSAMGNLDHFGLGGMMQSRIKGSRSSSKNLAFGLIGMSADFINAYILGNVGRTGHAAGACATFLFNLQLGKEIIENGTSRVVIVGSAEAPITPEIYDGFFANSGLSDDKRMVSLQSQLKEKEKEPNQRKACRPFGDNIGMVLGESAQFIILMDEELALEIGAEIYGSVPTVASHADGFKSSISGPGIGNYITLAKCVASANEILGSKTLQEQTFIHAHGTGTPANRTSESHILNKVAKAFGIKKWPVSALKSFLGHSMAVAGGDQLISTLGTWDKGVIPRIHSIQKPAEDVYDDNLDILINDKVEKPNFFKAAFLNAKGFGGNNASALILGPDVTLSQIKKRHTNKAFRDCLLYTSPSPRD
;
A
#
# COMPACT_ATOMS: atom_id res chain seq x y z
N MET A 1 21.69 -16.31 -25.74
CA MET A 1 20.48 -16.15 -24.89
C MET A 1 20.05 -14.71 -24.95
N THR A 2 18.85 -14.43 -25.43
CA THR A 2 18.25 -13.08 -25.37
C THR A 2 18.17 -12.66 -23.89
N LYS A 3 18.64 -11.45 -23.58
CA LYS A 3 18.54 -10.91 -22.22
C LYS A 3 17.06 -10.75 -21.87
N LYS A 4 16.64 -11.23 -20.70
CA LYS A 4 15.27 -11.04 -20.20
C LYS A 4 14.93 -9.55 -20.10
N PRO A 5 13.71 -9.11 -20.48
CA PRO A 5 13.27 -7.73 -20.26
C PRO A 5 13.36 -7.33 -18.78
N ILE A 6 13.55 -6.03 -18.52
CA ILE A 6 13.53 -5.47 -17.15
C ILE A 6 12.11 -4.99 -16.85
N PRO A 7 11.41 -5.57 -15.87
CA PRO A 7 10.11 -5.04 -15.43
C PRO A 7 10.29 -3.70 -14.73
N VAL A 8 9.89 -2.60 -15.38
CA VAL A 8 9.97 -1.25 -14.83
C VAL A 8 8.61 -0.75 -14.37
N ILE A 9 8.59 0.03 -13.29
CA ILE A 9 7.39 0.68 -12.77
C ILE A 9 7.24 2.01 -13.49
N THR A 10 6.18 2.15 -14.29
CA THR A 10 5.94 3.34 -15.11
C THR A 10 4.79 4.19 -14.61
N SER A 11 3.97 3.67 -13.70
CA SER A 11 2.96 4.44 -12.98
C SER A 11 2.55 3.76 -11.70
N PHE A 12 1.91 4.53 -10.84
CA PHE A 12 1.33 4.09 -9.58
C PHE A 12 0.14 4.97 -9.20
N GLY A 13 -0.78 4.45 -8.41
CA GLY A 13 -1.93 5.19 -7.92
C GLY A 13 -2.75 4.33 -6.97
N GLY A 14 -3.75 4.97 -6.36
CA GLY A 14 -4.59 4.30 -5.39
C GLY A 14 -5.11 5.23 -4.31
N VAL A 15 -5.62 4.63 -3.25
CA VAL A 15 -6.10 5.34 -2.07
C VAL A 15 -5.97 4.46 -0.84
N ASN A 16 -5.66 5.07 0.29
CA ASN A 16 -5.68 4.44 1.61
C ASN A 16 -6.05 5.44 2.70
N ALA A 17 -5.91 5.07 3.96
CA ALA A 17 -6.26 5.91 5.10
C ALA A 17 -5.51 7.25 5.15
N SER A 18 -4.35 7.38 4.53
CA SER A 18 -3.57 8.63 4.50
C SER A 18 -3.88 9.56 3.32
N GLY A 19 -4.65 9.09 2.32
CA GLY A 19 -5.03 9.84 1.13
C GLY A 19 -4.80 9.09 -0.18
N ARG A 20 -4.89 9.78 -1.32
CA ARG A 20 -4.60 9.20 -2.63
C ARG A 20 -3.09 9.00 -2.83
N SER A 21 -2.73 8.10 -3.72
CA SER A 21 -1.34 7.67 -3.90
C SER A 21 -0.59 8.44 -4.97
N SER A 22 -1.27 8.87 -6.04
CA SER A 22 -0.66 9.71 -7.07
C SER A 22 -0.07 10.99 -6.46
N ASP A 23 0.94 11.56 -7.11
CA ASP A 23 1.71 12.70 -6.57
C ASP A 23 2.31 12.44 -5.16
N HIS A 24 2.32 11.17 -4.71
CA HIS A 24 2.77 10.77 -3.37
C HIS A 24 2.02 11.40 -2.19
N ILE A 25 0.76 11.87 -2.38
CA ILE A 25 0.02 12.61 -1.35
C ILE A 25 -0.14 11.80 -0.05
N GLY A 26 -0.64 10.57 -0.16
CA GLY A 26 -0.82 9.71 1.02
C GLY A 26 0.49 9.40 1.75
N TYR A 27 1.57 9.13 1.00
CA TYR A 27 2.90 8.96 1.59
C TYR A 27 3.38 10.25 2.27
N GLN A 28 3.30 11.39 1.59
CA GLN A 28 3.72 12.69 2.14
C GLN A 28 2.96 13.04 3.42
N ASN A 29 1.68 12.64 3.53
CA ASN A 29 0.93 12.81 4.78
C ASN A 29 1.54 12.00 5.95
N THR A 30 2.14 10.83 5.70
CA THR A 30 2.81 10.03 6.76
C THR A 30 4.11 10.66 7.26
N VAL A 31 4.80 11.42 6.43
CA VAL A 31 6.08 12.09 6.74
C VAL A 31 5.94 13.61 6.81
N PHE A 32 4.73 14.11 7.02
CA PHE A 32 4.34 15.52 6.89
C PHE A 32 5.27 16.48 7.62
N ASP A 33 5.65 16.15 8.87
CA ASP A 33 6.47 17.00 9.71
C ASP A 33 7.91 17.15 9.19
N SER A 34 8.35 16.23 8.33
CA SER A 34 9.70 16.20 7.71
C SER A 34 9.72 16.87 6.33
N LEU A 35 8.58 17.37 5.83
CA LEU A 35 8.47 17.99 4.51
C LEU A 35 8.74 19.49 4.53
N PHE A 36 9.17 20.02 3.37
CA PHE A 36 9.17 21.46 3.14
C PHE A 36 7.75 22.05 3.13
N LYS A 37 7.61 23.30 3.50
CA LYS A 37 6.31 24.00 3.61
C LYS A 37 5.46 23.92 2.33
N LYS A 38 6.09 24.00 1.16
CA LYS A 38 5.41 23.86 -0.15
C LYS A 38 4.72 22.52 -0.29
N ASP A 39 5.41 21.43 0.07
CA ASP A 39 4.85 20.07 -0.01
C ASP A 39 3.75 19.87 1.05
N GLN A 40 3.93 20.39 2.27
CA GLN A 40 2.90 20.39 3.30
C GLN A 40 1.60 21.05 2.80
N THR A 41 1.71 22.21 2.16
CA THR A 41 0.54 22.92 1.59
C THR A 41 -0.13 22.11 0.49
N LYS A 42 0.64 21.43 -0.38
CA LYS A 42 0.09 20.52 -1.42
C LYS A 42 -0.71 19.39 -0.80
N VAL A 43 -0.17 18.74 0.23
CA VAL A 43 -0.84 17.66 0.96
C VAL A 43 -2.13 18.14 1.60
N LEU A 44 -2.10 19.24 2.33
CA LEU A 44 -3.29 19.79 2.99
C LEU A 44 -4.38 20.15 1.99
N LYS A 45 -4.02 20.78 0.87
CA LYS A 45 -4.96 21.14 -0.19
C LYS A 45 -5.66 19.91 -0.77
N ASP A 46 -4.89 18.89 -1.12
CA ASP A 46 -5.41 17.65 -1.69
C ASP A 46 -6.34 16.93 -0.71
N LEU A 47 -5.91 16.75 0.54
CA LEU A 47 -6.72 16.13 1.58
C LEU A 47 -8.00 16.92 1.89
N ALA A 48 -7.94 18.26 1.87
CA ALA A 48 -9.12 19.09 2.09
C ALA A 48 -10.15 18.93 0.95
N VAL A 49 -9.68 18.79 -0.30
CA VAL A 49 -10.54 18.48 -1.46
C VAL A 49 -11.14 17.08 -1.34
N MET A 50 -10.33 16.07 -1.03
CA MET A 50 -10.81 14.69 -0.84
C MET A 50 -11.89 14.59 0.23
N GLN A 51 -11.73 15.32 1.32
CA GLN A 51 -12.70 15.35 2.43
C GLN A 51 -13.93 16.19 2.14
N GLY A 52 -13.99 16.88 1.00
CA GLY A 52 -15.08 17.80 0.64
C GLY A 52 -15.10 19.08 1.46
N LEU A 53 -14.02 19.40 2.19
CA LEU A 53 -13.92 20.62 3.01
C LEU A 53 -13.78 21.88 2.15
N ILE A 54 -13.21 21.74 0.96
CA ILE A 54 -13.09 22.82 -0.03
C ILE A 54 -13.46 22.33 -1.42
N LYS A 55 -13.97 23.25 -2.24
CA LYS A 55 -14.30 23.00 -3.64
C LYS A 55 -13.62 24.01 -4.53
N ALA A 56 -13.09 23.56 -5.67
CA ALA A 56 -12.57 24.42 -6.73
C ALA A 56 -13.70 24.97 -7.59
N SER A 57 -13.62 26.26 -7.96
CA SER A 57 -14.50 26.89 -8.95
C SER A 57 -13.62 27.78 -9.85
N GLY A 58 -13.15 27.23 -10.97
CA GLY A 58 -12.12 27.86 -11.79
C GLY A 58 -10.85 28.11 -10.96
N ASN A 59 -10.39 29.36 -10.88
CA ASN A 59 -9.22 29.75 -10.09
C ASN A 59 -9.54 30.14 -8.63
N SER A 60 -10.77 29.93 -8.17
CA SER A 60 -11.19 30.26 -6.80
C SER A 60 -11.53 29.00 -5.99
N TRP A 61 -11.52 29.14 -4.67
CA TRP A 61 -11.82 28.09 -3.71
C TRP A 61 -12.96 28.52 -2.81
N SER A 62 -13.80 27.60 -2.42
CA SER A 62 -14.92 27.83 -1.50
C SER A 62 -15.07 26.72 -0.48
N LYS A 63 -15.58 27.07 0.70
CA LYS A 63 -16.07 26.18 1.75
C LYS A 63 -17.56 26.52 1.97
N ASP A 64 -18.44 25.50 2.00
CA ASP A 64 -19.87 25.67 2.24
C ASP A 64 -20.52 26.80 1.40
N SER A 65 -20.05 26.98 0.15
CA SER A 65 -20.43 28.04 -0.79
C SER A 65 -19.82 29.43 -0.49
N GLU A 66 -19.10 29.62 0.60
CA GLU A 66 -18.38 30.86 0.91
C GLU A 66 -17.01 30.86 0.24
N LYS A 67 -16.64 31.98 -0.39
CA LYS A 67 -15.33 32.16 -1.05
C LYS A 67 -14.21 32.20 -0.03
N ILE A 68 -13.14 31.41 -0.28
CA ILE A 68 -11.89 31.45 0.49
C ILE A 68 -10.99 32.51 -0.15
N GLU A 69 -10.72 33.59 0.56
CA GLU A 69 -9.88 34.68 0.05
C GLU A 69 -8.40 34.30 -0.01
N ASN A 70 -7.88 33.67 1.04
CA ASN A 70 -6.51 33.15 1.10
C ASN A 70 -6.51 31.66 1.43
N LEU A 71 -6.30 30.82 0.41
CA LEU A 71 -6.28 29.37 0.56
C LEU A 71 -5.18 28.88 1.51
N ASN A 72 -3.98 29.48 1.45
CA ASN A 72 -2.87 29.03 2.28
C ASN A 72 -3.13 29.30 3.76
N ASP A 73 -3.71 30.44 4.10
CA ASP A 73 -4.09 30.75 5.48
C ASP A 73 -5.18 29.81 5.97
N PHE A 74 -6.19 29.55 5.15
CA PHE A 74 -7.23 28.57 5.46
C PHE A 74 -6.65 27.18 5.75
N LEU A 75 -5.79 26.67 4.87
CA LEU A 75 -5.17 25.35 5.01
C LEU A 75 -4.28 25.27 6.27
N ASN A 76 -3.50 26.29 6.56
CA ASN A 76 -2.66 26.33 7.76
C ASN A 76 -3.50 26.34 9.04
N GLN A 77 -4.57 27.14 9.11
CA GLN A 77 -5.47 27.21 10.27
C GLN A 77 -6.23 25.90 10.50
N ASN A 78 -6.54 25.15 9.45
CA ASN A 78 -7.29 23.90 9.53
C ASN A 78 -6.40 22.65 9.41
N SER A 79 -5.07 22.77 9.44
CA SER A 79 -4.12 21.68 9.23
C SER A 79 -4.40 20.47 10.14
N ASP A 80 -4.57 20.70 11.44
CA ASP A 80 -4.82 19.65 12.41
C ASP A 80 -6.16 18.94 12.16
N GLN A 81 -7.21 19.69 11.82
CA GLN A 81 -8.51 19.12 11.48
C GLN A 81 -8.42 18.26 10.21
N ILE A 82 -7.81 18.76 9.14
CA ILE A 82 -7.64 18.05 7.87
C ILE A 82 -6.90 16.73 8.11
N ARG A 83 -5.80 16.74 8.86
CA ARG A 83 -4.99 15.56 9.12
C ARG A 83 -5.63 14.63 10.16
N SER A 84 -6.38 15.15 11.13
CA SER A 84 -7.10 14.30 12.09
C SER A 84 -8.14 13.39 11.44
N ASN A 85 -8.64 13.75 10.29
CA ASN A 85 -9.58 12.99 9.47
C ASN A 85 -8.94 11.90 8.58
N THR A 86 -7.66 11.64 8.75
CA THR A 86 -6.88 10.66 7.97
C THR A 86 -6.18 9.64 8.86
N MET A 87 -5.58 8.60 8.28
CA MET A 87 -4.82 7.56 8.97
C MET A 87 -5.65 6.74 9.96
N VAL A 88 -5.00 5.92 10.79
CA VAL A 88 -5.65 5.18 11.88
C VAL A 88 -6.28 6.16 12.87
N ARG A 89 -7.56 5.99 13.14
CA ARG A 89 -8.34 6.82 14.04
C ARG A 89 -9.58 6.09 14.58
N LYS A 90 -10.38 6.77 15.37
CA LYS A 90 -11.66 6.23 15.82
C LYS A 90 -12.53 5.85 14.62
N LEU A 91 -13.06 4.63 14.66
CA LEU A 91 -13.88 4.05 13.60
C LEU A 91 -15.22 4.78 13.48
N ASP A 92 -15.60 5.12 12.26
CA ASP A 92 -16.94 5.58 11.91
C ASP A 92 -17.87 4.36 11.79
N ARG A 93 -18.51 3.99 12.90
CA ARG A 93 -19.35 2.79 12.96
C ARG A 93 -20.60 2.89 12.09
N GLU A 94 -21.18 4.07 11.96
CA GLU A 94 -22.38 4.27 11.14
C GLU A 94 -22.11 3.99 9.65
N LEU A 95 -20.90 4.27 9.20
CA LEU A 95 -20.48 3.98 7.82
C LEU A 95 -20.39 2.48 7.54
N TYR A 96 -19.90 1.69 8.50
CA TYR A 96 -19.54 0.28 8.28
C TYR A 96 -20.54 -0.72 8.86
N ASP A 97 -21.29 -0.35 9.86
CA ASP A 97 -22.34 -1.15 10.52
C ASP A 97 -23.52 -0.26 10.89
N PRO A 98 -24.29 0.22 9.86
CA PRO A 98 -25.40 1.14 10.11
C PRO A 98 -26.51 0.55 10.98
N ASP A 99 -26.60 -0.76 11.08
CA ASP A 99 -27.55 -1.46 11.98
C ASP A 99 -27.05 -1.52 13.44
N GLY A 100 -25.77 -1.22 13.70
CA GLY A 100 -25.16 -1.20 15.04
C GLY A 100 -25.15 -2.55 15.76
N ILE A 101 -25.25 -3.66 15.02
CA ILE A 101 -25.48 -4.99 15.64
C ILE A 101 -24.19 -5.62 16.09
N ILE A 102 -23.14 -5.55 15.30
CA ILE A 102 -21.88 -6.30 15.51
C ILE A 102 -20.77 -5.37 16.00
N LEU A 103 -20.49 -4.27 15.32
CA LEU A 103 -19.40 -3.37 15.70
C LEU A 103 -19.61 -2.70 17.06
N ASP A 104 -20.86 -2.53 17.52
CA ASP A 104 -21.15 -2.02 18.84
C ASP A 104 -20.83 -3.02 19.97
N GLN A 105 -20.86 -4.31 19.67
CA GLN A 105 -20.48 -5.37 20.61
C GLN A 105 -18.96 -5.57 20.65
N ILE A 106 -18.28 -5.35 19.52
CA ILE A 106 -16.82 -5.49 19.41
C ILE A 106 -16.15 -4.23 19.94
N LYS A 107 -15.42 -4.39 21.04
CA LYS A 107 -14.72 -3.29 21.71
C LYS A 107 -13.34 -3.04 21.07
N ALA A 108 -13.29 -2.87 19.75
CA ALA A 108 -12.11 -2.50 18.96
C ALA A 108 -12.49 -1.28 18.09
N SER A 109 -12.24 -0.09 18.62
CA SER A 109 -12.76 1.15 18.06
C SER A 109 -11.80 1.88 17.12
N ALA A 110 -10.64 1.29 16.80
CA ALA A 110 -9.67 1.87 15.88
C ALA A 110 -9.82 1.28 14.47
N GLY A 111 -9.68 2.12 13.45
CA GLY A 111 -9.66 1.72 12.03
C GLY A 111 -8.81 2.62 11.15
N GLY A 112 -8.12 2.03 10.18
CA GLY A 112 -7.43 2.72 9.08
C GLY A 112 -8.39 2.97 7.92
N GLN A 113 -9.44 3.72 8.18
CA GLN A 113 -10.50 4.03 7.20
C GLN A 113 -10.07 5.16 6.25
N LEU A 114 -10.59 5.18 5.02
CA LEU A 114 -10.36 6.26 4.06
C LEU A 114 -10.61 7.63 4.70
N PRO A 115 -10.00 8.73 4.19
CA PRO A 115 -10.22 10.07 4.74
C PRO A 115 -11.70 10.37 4.96
N THR A 116 -12.05 10.93 6.10
CA THR A 116 -13.44 11.25 6.45
C THR A 116 -14.04 12.18 5.39
N GLY A 117 -15.26 11.88 4.92
CA GLY A 117 -15.93 12.61 3.83
C GLY A 117 -15.59 12.12 2.43
N PHE A 118 -14.55 11.30 2.25
CA PHE A 118 -14.21 10.74 0.96
C PHE A 118 -15.05 9.50 0.65
N ASN A 119 -15.78 9.54 -0.47
CA ASN A 119 -16.57 8.41 -0.96
C ASN A 119 -16.13 8.04 -2.39
N PRO A 120 -15.39 6.93 -2.59
CA PRO A 120 -14.92 6.53 -3.91
C PRO A 120 -16.07 6.20 -4.88
N GLY A 121 -17.23 5.80 -4.35
CA GLY A 121 -18.42 5.51 -5.15
C GLY A 121 -19.13 6.73 -5.73
N SER A 122 -18.77 7.95 -5.32
CA SER A 122 -19.39 9.19 -5.84
C SER A 122 -18.85 9.63 -7.20
N PHE A 123 -17.74 9.07 -7.67
CA PHE A 123 -17.08 9.49 -8.92
C PHE A 123 -17.62 8.80 -10.17
N TYR A 124 -18.48 7.80 -10.02
CA TYR A 124 -19.08 7.07 -11.13
C TYR A 124 -20.42 6.41 -10.72
N SER A 125 -21.12 5.77 -11.65
CA SER A 125 -22.41 5.11 -11.35
C SER A 125 -22.21 3.78 -10.60
N SER A 126 -21.99 3.87 -9.28
CA SER A 126 -21.52 2.76 -8.40
C SER A 126 -22.59 2.18 -7.48
N ARG A 127 -23.87 2.45 -7.69
CA ARG A 127 -24.97 2.24 -6.72
C ARG A 127 -25.07 0.88 -6.03
N GLN A 128 -24.45 -0.16 -6.55
CA GLN A 128 -24.53 -1.52 -5.99
C GLN A 128 -23.17 -2.21 -5.97
N HIS A 129 -22.09 -1.45 -6.14
CA HIS A 129 -20.76 -2.02 -6.10
C HIS A 129 -20.25 -2.10 -4.67
N ALA A 130 -19.62 -3.22 -4.33
CA ALA A 130 -18.91 -3.40 -3.08
C ALA A 130 -17.82 -2.31 -2.91
N ARG A 131 -17.56 -1.92 -1.68
CA ARG A 131 -16.66 -0.79 -1.37
C ARG A 131 -15.25 -0.95 -1.95
N ALA A 132 -14.65 -2.15 -1.86
CA ALA A 132 -13.35 -2.38 -2.47
C ALA A 132 -13.37 -2.28 -4.00
N LEU A 133 -14.49 -2.59 -4.66
CA LEU A 133 -14.64 -2.39 -6.11
C LEU A 133 -14.77 -0.90 -6.46
N GLN A 134 -15.44 -0.11 -5.63
CA GLN A 134 -15.46 1.35 -5.78
C GLN A 134 -14.04 1.94 -5.63
N MET A 135 -13.28 1.46 -4.66
CA MET A 135 -11.88 1.84 -4.46
C MET A 135 -10.99 1.37 -5.63
N THR A 136 -11.31 0.23 -6.25
CA THR A 136 -10.61 -0.26 -7.46
C THR A 136 -10.75 0.73 -8.61
N ILE A 137 -11.97 1.17 -8.90
CA ILE A 137 -12.23 2.14 -9.97
C ILE A 137 -11.49 3.45 -9.71
N PHE A 138 -11.60 3.99 -8.49
CA PHE A 138 -10.89 5.20 -8.11
C PHE A 138 -9.37 5.02 -8.21
N GLY A 139 -8.83 3.96 -7.62
CA GLY A 139 -7.39 3.73 -7.54
C GLY A 139 -6.75 3.50 -8.90
N MET A 140 -7.42 2.76 -9.79
CA MET A 140 -6.90 2.59 -11.15
C MET A 140 -7.01 3.87 -11.98
N SER A 141 -8.08 4.66 -11.79
CA SER A 141 -8.19 5.99 -12.42
C SER A 141 -7.10 6.94 -11.93
N ASP A 142 -6.78 6.92 -10.64
CA ASP A 142 -5.66 7.66 -10.04
C ASP A 142 -4.30 7.23 -10.64
N THR A 143 -4.13 5.91 -10.89
CA THR A 143 -2.94 5.35 -11.55
C THR A 143 -2.79 5.83 -12.99
N LEU A 144 -3.88 5.85 -13.76
CA LEU A 144 -3.86 6.37 -15.14
C LEU A 144 -3.63 7.89 -15.17
N GLY A 145 -4.18 8.62 -14.19
CA GLY A 145 -3.90 10.05 -14.01
C GLY A 145 -2.41 10.33 -13.76
N GLN A 146 -1.76 9.53 -12.91
CA GLN A 146 -0.32 9.61 -12.63
C GLN A 146 0.51 9.22 -13.86
N PHE A 147 0.05 8.25 -14.67
CA PHE A 147 0.75 7.80 -15.86
C PHE A 147 0.92 8.92 -16.88
N GLY A 148 -0.09 9.77 -17.05
CA GLY A 148 -0.06 10.94 -17.91
C GLY A 148 0.02 10.66 -19.42
N ILE A 149 0.17 9.39 -19.84
CA ILE A 149 0.13 8.93 -21.23
C ILE A 149 -1.27 8.37 -21.48
N LYS A 150 -1.88 8.68 -22.61
CA LYS A 150 -3.20 8.17 -22.95
C LYS A 150 -3.13 6.65 -23.17
N TRP A 151 -4.09 5.92 -22.60
CA TRP A 151 -4.13 4.47 -22.75
C TRP A 151 -4.20 4.02 -24.22
N SER A 152 -4.87 4.80 -25.09
CA SER A 152 -4.91 4.54 -26.53
C SER A 152 -3.52 4.50 -27.20
N GLU A 153 -2.53 5.23 -26.68
CA GLU A 153 -1.15 5.18 -27.18
C GLU A 153 -0.47 3.84 -26.88
N ILE A 154 -0.89 3.19 -25.80
CA ILE A 154 -0.46 1.82 -25.47
C ILE A 154 -1.12 0.83 -26.44
N GLU A 155 -2.44 0.95 -26.68
CA GLU A 155 -3.20 0.07 -27.55
C GLU A 155 -2.75 0.14 -29.01
N GLU A 156 -2.19 1.26 -29.46
CA GLU A 156 -1.60 1.41 -30.79
C GLU A 156 -0.29 0.61 -30.95
N LYS A 157 0.43 0.36 -29.85
CA LYS A 157 1.77 -0.27 -29.86
C LYS A 157 1.79 -1.71 -29.37
N VAL A 158 0.78 -2.10 -28.60
CA VAL A 158 0.74 -3.37 -27.90
C VAL A 158 -0.57 -4.08 -28.19
N SER A 159 -0.48 -5.31 -28.70
CA SER A 159 -1.69 -6.11 -28.93
C SER A 159 -2.38 -6.50 -27.60
N PRO A 160 -3.70 -6.69 -27.58
CA PRO A 160 -4.44 -6.95 -26.34
C PRO A 160 -3.94 -8.17 -25.54
N ASP A 161 -3.46 -9.21 -26.20
CA ASP A 161 -2.89 -10.42 -25.58
C ASP A 161 -1.54 -10.18 -24.87
N GLN A 162 -0.88 -9.05 -25.14
CA GLN A 162 0.34 -8.62 -24.47
C GLN A 162 0.07 -7.65 -23.30
N ILE A 163 -1.19 -7.36 -23.00
CA ILE A 163 -1.63 -6.58 -21.84
C ILE A 163 -2.23 -7.54 -20.81
N ALA A 164 -1.81 -7.45 -19.56
CA ALA A 164 -2.36 -8.27 -18.49
C ALA A 164 -2.81 -7.43 -17.28
N VAL A 165 -3.80 -7.92 -16.55
CA VAL A 165 -4.28 -7.33 -15.31
C VAL A 165 -4.28 -8.41 -14.22
N PHE A 166 -3.46 -8.24 -13.19
CA PHE A 166 -3.43 -9.09 -12.00
C PHE A 166 -3.80 -8.29 -10.76
N SER A 167 -5.00 -8.52 -10.28
CA SER A 167 -5.52 -7.83 -9.10
C SER A 167 -6.48 -8.72 -8.31
N GLY A 168 -6.42 -8.65 -6.99
CA GLY A 168 -7.28 -9.44 -6.13
C GLY A 168 -7.36 -8.91 -4.70
N SER A 169 -8.24 -9.54 -3.94
CA SER A 169 -8.49 -9.33 -2.51
C SER A 169 -8.06 -10.56 -1.71
N ALA A 170 -7.81 -10.41 -0.42
CA ALA A 170 -7.54 -11.55 0.47
C ALA A 170 -8.82 -12.14 1.05
N MET A 171 -9.80 -11.28 1.37
CA MET A 171 -11.02 -11.63 2.09
C MET A 171 -12.25 -11.72 1.19
N GLY A 172 -12.15 -11.19 -0.04
CA GLY A 172 -13.33 -10.92 -0.86
C GLY A 172 -14.11 -9.71 -0.33
N ASN A 173 -15.21 -9.38 -0.98
CA ASN A 173 -16.05 -8.27 -0.57
C ASN A 173 -17.14 -8.76 0.39
N LEU A 174 -16.95 -8.56 1.69
CA LEU A 174 -17.89 -8.95 2.75
C LEU A 174 -18.79 -7.80 3.23
N ASP A 175 -18.85 -6.73 2.48
CA ASP A 175 -19.79 -5.64 2.74
C ASP A 175 -21.23 -5.98 2.28
N HIS A 176 -22.15 -5.03 2.49
CA HIS A 176 -23.56 -5.19 2.14
C HIS A 176 -23.80 -5.52 0.64
N PHE A 177 -22.99 -5.03 -0.27
CA PHE A 177 -23.12 -5.28 -1.71
C PHE A 177 -22.38 -6.54 -2.19
N GLY A 178 -21.51 -7.10 -1.36
CA GLY A 178 -20.79 -8.34 -1.60
C GLY A 178 -21.42 -9.55 -0.89
N LEU A 179 -20.58 -10.51 -0.56
CA LEU A 179 -21.01 -11.76 0.10
C LEU A 179 -21.64 -11.53 1.48
N GLY A 180 -21.22 -10.49 2.23
CA GLY A 180 -21.80 -10.14 3.53
C GLY A 180 -23.31 -9.86 3.41
N GLY A 181 -23.71 -9.05 2.44
CA GLY A 181 -25.14 -8.79 2.17
C GLY A 181 -25.90 -10.06 1.79
N MET A 182 -25.31 -10.98 1.03
CA MET A 182 -25.93 -12.26 0.69
C MET A 182 -26.11 -13.14 1.93
N MET A 183 -25.10 -13.22 2.79
CA MET A 183 -25.15 -14.03 4.02
C MET A 183 -26.19 -13.51 5.02
N GLN A 184 -26.31 -12.17 5.14
CA GLN A 184 -27.22 -11.52 6.06
C GLN A 184 -28.68 -11.47 5.56
N SER A 185 -28.89 -11.53 4.24
CA SER A 185 -30.21 -11.28 3.64
C SER A 185 -31.30 -12.21 4.20
N ARG A 186 -31.02 -13.49 4.39
CA ARG A 186 -31.98 -14.47 4.94
C ARG A 186 -32.28 -14.21 6.41
N ILE A 187 -31.27 -13.82 7.19
CA ILE A 187 -31.42 -13.48 8.61
C ILE A 187 -32.30 -12.23 8.76
N LYS A 188 -32.12 -11.25 7.86
CA LYS A 188 -32.89 -10.01 7.81
C LYS A 188 -34.26 -10.14 7.13
N GLY A 189 -34.66 -11.33 6.69
CA GLY A 189 -35.90 -11.56 5.97
C GLY A 189 -35.96 -10.91 4.58
N SER A 190 -34.82 -10.58 3.99
CA SER A 190 -34.71 -9.98 2.66
C SER A 190 -34.31 -11.01 1.57
N ARG A 191 -34.39 -10.61 0.30
CA ARG A 191 -33.96 -11.43 -0.83
C ARG A 191 -32.49 -11.17 -1.15
N SER A 192 -31.70 -12.24 -1.36
CA SER A 192 -30.35 -12.15 -1.91
C SER A 192 -30.40 -11.69 -3.38
N SER A 193 -29.41 -10.95 -3.80
CA SER A 193 -29.18 -10.62 -5.21
C SER A 193 -28.07 -11.49 -5.78
N SER A 194 -28.22 -11.92 -7.05
CA SER A 194 -27.14 -12.62 -7.76
C SER A 194 -25.86 -11.76 -7.89
N LYS A 195 -26.00 -10.43 -7.85
CA LYS A 195 -24.88 -9.48 -7.83
C LYS A 195 -24.01 -9.63 -6.59
N ASN A 196 -24.61 -9.91 -5.42
CA ASN A 196 -23.88 -10.13 -4.18
C ASN A 196 -22.84 -11.27 -4.31
N LEU A 197 -23.22 -12.34 -5.02
CA LEU A 197 -22.30 -13.46 -5.26
C LEU A 197 -21.14 -13.04 -6.15
N ALA A 198 -21.42 -12.44 -7.31
CA ALA A 198 -20.41 -12.04 -8.25
C ALA A 198 -19.46 -10.99 -7.65
N PHE A 199 -20.00 -9.92 -7.06
CA PHE A 199 -19.20 -8.85 -6.45
C PHE A 199 -18.41 -9.28 -5.21
N GLY A 200 -18.76 -10.42 -4.61
CA GLY A 200 -18.03 -10.99 -3.49
C GLY A 200 -16.73 -11.73 -3.85
N LEU A 201 -16.51 -12.04 -5.13
CA LEU A 201 -15.36 -12.84 -5.56
C LEU A 201 -14.04 -12.09 -5.37
N ILE A 202 -13.00 -12.82 -4.93
CA ILE A 202 -11.68 -12.24 -4.62
C ILE A 202 -10.93 -11.69 -5.84
N GLY A 203 -11.23 -12.15 -7.05
CA GLY A 203 -10.61 -11.67 -8.31
C GLY A 203 -11.35 -10.52 -9.00
N MET A 204 -12.49 -10.11 -8.48
CA MET A 204 -13.39 -9.16 -9.17
C MET A 204 -12.75 -7.80 -9.46
N SER A 205 -11.74 -7.38 -8.70
CA SER A 205 -11.01 -6.14 -8.96
C SER A 205 -10.30 -6.13 -10.33
N ALA A 206 -9.75 -7.27 -10.78
CA ALA A 206 -9.15 -7.36 -12.11
C ALA A 206 -10.21 -7.21 -13.22
N ASP A 207 -11.38 -7.85 -13.04
CA ASP A 207 -12.48 -7.77 -13.98
C ASP A 207 -13.04 -6.34 -14.07
N PHE A 208 -13.13 -5.63 -12.94
CA PHE A 208 -13.56 -4.23 -12.90
C PHE A 208 -12.61 -3.29 -13.63
N ILE A 209 -11.29 -3.50 -13.52
CA ILE A 209 -10.30 -2.72 -14.25
C ILE A 209 -10.48 -2.93 -15.76
N ASN A 210 -10.58 -4.18 -16.21
CA ASN A 210 -10.79 -4.49 -17.60
C ASN A 210 -12.12 -3.93 -18.15
N ALA A 211 -13.23 -4.11 -17.41
CA ALA A 211 -14.56 -3.78 -17.90
C ALA A 211 -14.92 -2.30 -17.80
N TYR A 212 -14.51 -1.62 -16.73
CA TYR A 212 -14.94 -0.24 -16.46
C TYR A 212 -13.93 0.82 -16.85
N ILE A 213 -12.65 0.47 -16.99
CA ILE A 213 -11.58 1.46 -17.17
C ILE A 213 -10.87 1.27 -18.50
N LEU A 214 -10.37 0.07 -18.79
CA LEU A 214 -9.49 -0.15 -19.93
C LEU A 214 -10.21 -0.64 -21.20
N GLY A 215 -11.36 -1.31 -21.07
CA GLY A 215 -11.95 -2.03 -22.19
C GLY A 215 -11.06 -3.18 -22.71
N ASN A 216 -10.09 -3.63 -21.91
CA ASN A 216 -9.08 -4.59 -22.31
C ASN A 216 -9.65 -6.02 -22.37
N VAL A 217 -9.24 -6.78 -23.38
CA VAL A 217 -9.60 -8.20 -23.59
C VAL A 217 -8.37 -9.12 -23.46
N GLY A 218 -7.29 -8.62 -22.86
CA GLY A 218 -6.08 -9.37 -22.61
C GLY A 218 -6.18 -10.31 -21.41
N ARG A 219 -5.02 -10.74 -20.93
CA ARG A 219 -4.95 -11.68 -19.80
C ARG A 219 -5.43 -11.06 -18.50
N THR A 220 -6.28 -11.76 -17.78
CA THR A 220 -6.79 -11.34 -16.46
C THR A 220 -6.60 -12.44 -15.42
N GLY A 221 -6.53 -12.09 -14.14
CA GLY A 221 -6.45 -13.04 -13.04
C GLY A 221 -5.90 -12.47 -11.75
N HIS A 222 -5.61 -13.36 -10.82
CA HIS A 222 -4.99 -13.03 -9.54
C HIS A 222 -4.31 -14.25 -8.93
N ALA A 223 -3.35 -14.00 -8.04
CA ALA A 223 -2.84 -14.98 -7.11
C ALA A 223 -3.21 -14.54 -5.69
N ALA A 224 -3.84 -15.45 -4.92
CA ALA A 224 -4.22 -15.18 -3.54
C ALA A 224 -3.16 -15.70 -2.58
N GLY A 225 -2.66 -14.85 -1.70
CA GLY A 225 -1.68 -15.15 -0.66
C GLY A 225 -2.06 -14.52 0.68
N ALA A 226 -3.35 -14.38 0.96
CA ALA A 226 -3.86 -13.63 2.10
C ALA A 226 -3.22 -12.22 2.17
N CYS A 227 -2.57 -11.84 3.27
CA CYS A 227 -1.93 -10.52 3.41
C CYS A 227 -0.70 -10.33 2.49
N ALA A 228 -0.25 -11.37 1.76
CA ALA A 228 0.84 -11.29 0.78
C ALA A 228 0.34 -11.18 -0.67
N THR A 229 -0.97 -11.09 -0.90
CA THR A 229 -1.62 -11.13 -2.23
C THR A 229 -1.03 -10.13 -3.21
N PHE A 230 -0.80 -8.87 -2.82
CA PHE A 230 -0.19 -7.88 -3.71
C PHE A 230 1.18 -8.35 -4.24
N LEU A 231 2.04 -8.87 -3.37
CA LEU A 231 3.38 -9.35 -3.77
C LEU A 231 3.30 -10.62 -4.63
N PHE A 232 2.29 -11.46 -4.44
CA PHE A 232 2.04 -12.61 -5.32
C PHE A 232 1.63 -12.14 -6.74
N ASN A 233 0.74 -11.14 -6.82
CA ASN A 233 0.38 -10.53 -8.11
C ASN A 233 1.58 -9.80 -8.74
N LEU A 234 2.42 -9.16 -7.94
CA LEU A 234 3.65 -8.52 -8.39
C LEU A 234 4.63 -9.56 -8.98
N GLN A 235 4.75 -10.73 -8.36
CA GLN A 235 5.56 -11.83 -8.87
C GLN A 235 5.05 -12.30 -10.24
N LEU A 236 3.75 -12.54 -10.38
CA LEU A 236 3.14 -12.92 -11.66
C LEU A 236 3.40 -11.88 -12.74
N GLY A 237 3.17 -10.59 -12.44
CA GLY A 237 3.39 -9.50 -13.38
C GLY A 237 4.84 -9.42 -13.84
N LYS A 238 5.78 -9.53 -12.89
CA LYS A 238 7.22 -9.58 -13.18
C LYS A 238 7.58 -10.75 -14.10
N GLU A 239 7.14 -11.96 -13.76
CA GLU A 239 7.48 -13.19 -14.49
C GLU A 239 6.99 -13.17 -15.93
N ILE A 240 5.78 -12.67 -16.21
CA ILE A 240 5.24 -12.65 -17.57
C ILE A 240 5.86 -11.56 -18.44
N ILE A 241 6.38 -10.47 -17.86
CA ILE A 241 7.23 -9.50 -18.58
C ILE A 241 8.58 -10.12 -18.88
N GLU A 242 9.25 -10.71 -17.90
CA GLU A 242 10.59 -11.32 -18.08
C GLU A 242 10.61 -12.46 -19.12
N ASN A 243 9.53 -13.20 -19.27
CA ASN A 243 9.43 -14.26 -20.26
C ASN A 243 8.87 -13.78 -21.62
N GLY A 244 8.57 -12.48 -21.75
CA GLY A 244 8.10 -11.85 -22.99
C GLY A 244 6.64 -12.17 -23.35
N THR A 245 5.85 -12.75 -22.44
CA THR A 245 4.44 -13.06 -22.69
C THR A 245 3.59 -11.78 -22.72
N SER A 246 3.88 -10.82 -21.85
CA SER A 246 3.20 -9.51 -21.83
C SER A 246 4.23 -8.39 -21.80
N ARG A 247 3.88 -7.27 -22.45
CA ARG A 247 4.68 -6.04 -22.46
C ARG A 247 4.21 -5.04 -21.40
N VAL A 248 2.92 -5.07 -21.07
CA VAL A 248 2.28 -4.21 -20.07
C VAL A 248 1.50 -5.06 -19.08
N VAL A 249 1.69 -4.81 -17.80
CA VAL A 249 0.98 -5.51 -16.73
C VAL A 249 0.50 -4.52 -15.67
N ILE A 250 -0.80 -4.49 -15.44
CA ILE A 250 -1.36 -3.82 -14.28
C ILE A 250 -1.34 -4.80 -13.12
N VAL A 251 -0.67 -4.41 -12.05
CA VAL A 251 -0.61 -5.16 -10.80
C VAL A 251 -1.30 -4.36 -9.70
N GLY A 252 -2.18 -4.99 -8.95
CA GLY A 252 -2.84 -4.31 -7.86
C GLY A 252 -3.55 -5.23 -6.88
N SER A 253 -4.17 -4.59 -5.92
CA SER A 253 -5.10 -5.18 -4.96
C SER A 253 -6.00 -4.10 -4.41
N ALA A 254 -7.22 -4.48 -4.03
CA ALA A 254 -8.15 -3.63 -3.32
C ALA A 254 -8.81 -4.41 -2.18
N GLU A 255 -8.89 -3.80 -1.01
CA GLU A 255 -9.44 -4.42 0.19
C GLU A 255 -10.18 -3.40 1.05
N ALA A 256 -11.40 -3.72 1.45
CA ALA A 256 -12.20 -2.97 2.40
C ALA A 256 -12.59 -3.90 3.57
N PRO A 257 -11.63 -4.21 4.48
CA PRO A 257 -11.83 -5.23 5.51
C PRO A 257 -12.58 -4.71 6.74
N ILE A 258 -13.01 -3.46 6.73
CA ILE A 258 -13.80 -2.88 7.82
C ILE A 258 -15.25 -3.27 7.62
N THR A 259 -15.55 -4.54 7.92
CA THR A 259 -16.91 -5.10 7.91
C THR A 259 -17.17 -5.85 9.20
N PRO A 260 -18.42 -5.96 9.64
CA PRO A 260 -18.77 -6.68 10.86
C PRO A 260 -18.21 -8.11 10.89
N GLU A 261 -18.30 -8.83 9.78
CA GLU A 261 -17.88 -10.23 9.67
C GLU A 261 -16.37 -10.40 9.86
N ILE A 262 -15.57 -9.51 9.27
CA ILE A 262 -14.11 -9.57 9.37
C ILE A 262 -13.67 -9.14 10.77
N TYR A 263 -14.28 -8.10 11.34
CA TYR A 263 -14.00 -7.67 12.71
C TYR A 263 -14.31 -8.77 13.71
N ASP A 264 -15.47 -9.43 13.61
CA ASP A 264 -15.85 -10.52 14.51
C ASP A 264 -14.84 -11.69 14.41
N GLY A 265 -14.49 -12.11 13.21
CA GLY A 265 -13.50 -13.16 12.99
C GLY A 265 -12.12 -12.87 13.61
N PHE A 266 -11.62 -11.63 13.44
CA PHE A 266 -10.33 -11.25 14.05
C PHE A 266 -10.44 -10.94 15.55
N PHE A 267 -11.59 -10.50 16.04
CA PHE A 267 -11.82 -10.32 17.46
C PHE A 267 -11.86 -11.66 18.19
N ALA A 268 -12.51 -12.67 17.61
CA ALA A 268 -12.62 -14.02 18.19
C ALA A 268 -11.26 -14.69 18.45
N ASN A 269 -10.25 -14.41 17.63
CA ASN A 269 -8.88 -14.92 17.82
C ASN A 269 -7.95 -13.97 18.58
N SER A 270 -8.50 -12.93 19.22
CA SER A 270 -7.75 -11.89 19.94
C SER A 270 -6.72 -11.15 19.06
N GLY A 271 -6.92 -11.13 17.75
CA GLY A 271 -6.01 -10.51 16.78
C GLY A 271 -6.11 -8.99 16.72
N LEU A 272 -7.26 -8.40 17.12
CA LEU A 272 -7.48 -6.96 17.09
C LEU A 272 -6.96 -6.27 18.35
N SER A 273 -6.58 -5.00 18.20
CA SER A 273 -6.31 -4.07 19.28
C SER A 273 -7.64 -3.60 19.90
N ASP A 274 -8.07 -4.25 20.98
CA ASP A 274 -9.29 -3.86 21.68
C ASP A 274 -9.06 -2.74 22.68
N ASP A 275 -10.14 -1.98 22.94
CA ASP A 275 -10.10 -0.76 23.74
C ASP A 275 -9.67 -1.01 25.19
N LYS A 276 -10.13 -2.11 25.80
CA LYS A 276 -9.80 -2.46 27.19
C LYS A 276 -8.31 -2.76 27.36
N ARG A 277 -7.77 -3.62 26.47
CA ARG A 277 -6.33 -3.94 26.47
C ARG A 277 -5.49 -2.71 26.13
N MET A 278 -5.99 -1.82 25.25
CA MET A 278 -5.31 -0.58 24.90
C MET A 278 -5.17 0.35 26.10
N VAL A 279 -6.24 0.60 26.85
CA VAL A 279 -6.19 1.41 28.08
C VAL A 279 -5.24 0.79 29.12
N SER A 280 -5.28 -0.55 29.27
CA SER A 280 -4.35 -1.26 30.17
C SER A 280 -2.90 -1.05 29.76
N LEU A 281 -2.58 -1.19 28.47
CA LEU A 281 -1.24 -0.98 27.94
C LEU A 281 -0.78 0.49 28.11
N GLN A 282 -1.64 1.46 27.80
CA GLN A 282 -1.36 2.89 28.01
C GLN A 282 -0.99 3.18 29.47
N SER A 283 -1.74 2.59 30.42
CA SER A 283 -1.45 2.70 31.84
C SER A 283 -0.10 2.10 32.23
N GLN A 284 0.25 0.92 31.70
CA GLN A 284 1.56 0.28 31.91
C GLN A 284 2.71 1.13 31.36
N LEU A 285 2.50 1.76 30.22
CA LEU A 285 3.46 2.66 29.56
C LEU A 285 3.49 4.07 30.18
N LYS A 286 2.67 4.33 31.21
CA LYS A 286 2.52 5.64 31.87
C LYS A 286 2.12 6.75 30.88
N GLU A 287 1.37 6.42 29.84
CA GLU A 287 0.76 7.40 28.95
C GLU A 287 -0.36 8.14 29.70
N LYS A 288 -0.59 9.42 29.36
CA LYS A 288 -1.51 10.29 30.10
C LYS A 288 -2.99 10.03 29.80
N GLU A 289 -3.27 9.42 28.65
CA GLU A 289 -4.61 9.15 28.17
C GLU A 289 -5.30 8.08 29.01
N LYS A 290 -6.51 8.40 29.50
CA LYS A 290 -7.37 7.46 30.24
C LYS A 290 -8.34 6.70 29.34
N GLU A 291 -8.62 7.25 28.16
CA GLU A 291 -9.44 6.66 27.11
C GLU A 291 -8.55 6.00 26.06
N PRO A 292 -9.08 5.07 25.24
CA PRO A 292 -8.30 4.44 24.18
C PRO A 292 -7.76 5.48 23.19
N ASN A 293 -6.47 5.51 22.97
CA ASN A 293 -5.85 6.34 21.94
C ASN A 293 -5.77 5.56 20.61
N GLN A 294 -6.82 5.69 19.80
CA GLN A 294 -6.91 4.95 18.53
C GLN A 294 -5.75 5.25 17.58
N ARG A 295 -5.16 6.44 17.62
CA ARG A 295 -3.97 6.81 16.82
C ARG A 295 -2.77 5.90 17.10
N LYS A 296 -2.66 5.39 18.32
CA LYS A 296 -1.59 4.51 18.76
C LYS A 296 -2.00 3.04 18.86
N ALA A 297 -3.14 2.65 18.31
CA ALA A 297 -3.68 1.30 18.47
C ALA A 297 -2.85 0.23 17.73
N CYS A 298 -2.25 0.53 16.58
CA CYS A 298 -1.33 -0.36 15.87
C CYS A 298 0.12 0.01 16.20
N ARG A 299 0.84 -0.85 16.93
CA ARG A 299 2.18 -0.59 17.51
C ARG A 299 3.22 -1.63 17.03
N PRO A 300 3.61 -1.62 15.73
CA PRO A 300 4.63 -2.54 15.24
C PRO A 300 5.93 -2.44 16.05
N PHE A 301 6.51 -3.57 16.43
CA PHE A 301 7.74 -3.70 17.21
C PHE A 301 7.77 -3.03 18.60
N GLY A 302 6.73 -2.31 18.99
CA GLY A 302 6.59 -1.83 20.37
C GLY A 302 5.81 -2.78 21.25
N ASP A 303 5.61 -2.42 22.52
CA ASP A 303 4.62 -3.07 23.36
C ASP A 303 3.25 -2.92 22.70
N ASN A 304 2.60 -4.03 22.40
CA ASN A 304 1.42 -4.08 21.56
C ASN A 304 0.45 -5.17 21.99
N ILE A 305 -0.78 -5.08 21.49
CA ILE A 305 -1.88 -5.95 21.91
C ILE A 305 -2.67 -6.55 20.74
N GLY A 306 -2.46 -6.06 19.53
CA GLY A 306 -3.19 -6.52 18.35
C GLY A 306 -3.00 -5.59 17.16
N MET A 307 -3.61 -5.97 16.04
CA MET A 307 -3.62 -5.17 14.82
C MET A 307 -4.86 -4.28 14.74
N VAL A 308 -4.79 -3.32 13.84
CA VAL A 308 -5.92 -2.47 13.41
C VAL A 308 -6.16 -2.76 11.94
N LEU A 309 -7.40 -2.95 11.51
CA LEU A 309 -7.74 -3.12 10.11
C LEU A 309 -7.72 -1.78 9.35
N GLY A 310 -7.39 -1.80 8.07
CA GLY A 310 -7.34 -0.61 7.23
C GLY A 310 -7.84 -0.87 5.81
N GLU A 311 -8.46 0.13 5.19
CA GLU A 311 -8.88 0.10 3.80
C GLU A 311 -7.77 0.59 2.89
N SER A 312 -7.58 -0.06 1.75
CA SER A 312 -6.65 0.39 0.71
C SER A 312 -6.99 -0.21 -0.65
N ALA A 313 -6.64 0.52 -1.70
CA ALA A 313 -6.55 0.03 -3.07
C ALA A 313 -5.29 0.64 -3.71
N GLN A 314 -4.38 -0.21 -4.18
CA GLN A 314 -3.11 0.23 -4.77
C GLN A 314 -2.86 -0.49 -6.08
N PHE A 315 -2.47 0.28 -7.09
CA PHE A 315 -2.18 -0.23 -8.44
C PHE A 315 -0.89 0.36 -8.97
N ILE A 316 -0.18 -0.42 -9.78
CA ILE A 316 0.98 0.02 -10.54
C ILE A 316 0.86 -0.46 -11.98
N ILE A 317 1.52 0.23 -12.89
CA ILE A 317 1.75 -0.22 -14.26
C ILE A 317 3.20 -0.68 -14.36
N LEU A 318 3.39 -1.96 -14.67
CA LEU A 318 4.68 -2.53 -15.05
C LEU A 318 4.77 -2.60 -16.58
N MET A 319 5.94 -2.29 -17.12
CA MET A 319 6.25 -2.46 -18.56
C MET A 319 7.61 -3.12 -18.73
N ASP A 320 7.84 -3.73 -19.89
CA ASP A 320 9.21 -3.97 -20.33
C ASP A 320 9.92 -2.63 -20.60
N GLU A 321 11.22 -2.59 -20.37
CA GLU A 321 11.99 -1.36 -20.47
C GLU A 321 12.03 -0.79 -21.90
N GLU A 322 11.90 -1.63 -22.93
CA GLU A 322 11.93 -1.18 -24.32
C GLU A 322 10.68 -0.39 -24.67
N LEU A 323 9.50 -0.90 -24.28
CA LEU A 323 8.25 -0.18 -24.45
C LEU A 323 8.23 1.11 -23.64
N ALA A 324 8.68 1.06 -22.37
CA ALA A 324 8.74 2.25 -21.52
C ALA A 324 9.59 3.36 -22.17
N LEU A 325 10.74 3.01 -22.75
CA LEU A 325 11.58 3.94 -23.50
C LEU A 325 10.91 4.44 -24.79
N GLU A 326 10.25 3.55 -25.52
CA GLU A 326 9.59 3.86 -26.79
C GLU A 326 8.48 4.90 -26.66
N ILE A 327 7.71 4.82 -25.56
CA ILE A 327 6.60 5.75 -25.30
C ILE A 327 6.99 6.96 -24.45
N GLY A 328 8.26 7.04 -23.99
CA GLY A 328 8.73 8.10 -23.10
C GLY A 328 8.10 8.07 -21.71
N ALA A 329 7.78 6.88 -21.19
CA ALA A 329 7.20 6.74 -19.86
C ALA A 329 8.20 7.11 -18.76
N GLU A 330 7.73 7.75 -17.71
CA GLU A 330 8.52 7.96 -16.49
C GLU A 330 8.83 6.61 -15.84
N ILE A 331 10.06 6.43 -15.36
CA ILE A 331 10.51 5.19 -14.71
C ILE A 331 10.78 5.45 -13.24
N TYR A 332 9.88 4.97 -12.40
CA TYR A 332 9.93 5.12 -10.94
C TYR A 332 10.82 4.08 -10.25
N GLY A 333 11.23 3.05 -10.96
CA GLY A 333 12.06 1.97 -10.44
C GLY A 333 11.86 0.67 -11.21
N SER A 334 12.44 -0.42 -10.71
CA SER A 334 12.27 -1.76 -11.29
C SER A 334 12.10 -2.84 -10.24
N VAL A 335 11.57 -3.98 -10.67
CA VAL A 335 11.24 -5.14 -9.81
C VAL A 335 12.10 -6.34 -10.22
N PRO A 336 13.38 -6.41 -9.80
CA PRO A 336 14.27 -7.49 -10.22
C PRO A 336 13.94 -8.83 -9.55
N THR A 337 13.45 -8.83 -8.30
CA THR A 337 13.21 -10.06 -7.55
C THR A 337 11.95 -9.94 -6.71
N VAL A 338 11.06 -10.91 -6.86
CA VAL A 338 9.99 -11.22 -5.92
C VAL A 338 10.11 -12.70 -5.59
N ALA A 339 10.07 -13.04 -4.32
CA ALA A 339 10.16 -14.42 -3.85
C ALA A 339 8.95 -14.73 -2.97
N SER A 340 8.27 -15.85 -3.25
CA SER A 340 7.19 -16.39 -2.42
C SER A 340 7.49 -17.80 -1.97
N HIS A 341 7.28 -18.11 -0.67
CA HIS A 341 7.50 -19.44 -0.09
C HIS A 341 6.50 -19.73 1.00
N ALA A 342 6.08 -21.00 1.08
CA ALA A 342 5.29 -21.50 2.19
C ALA A 342 6.16 -21.66 3.46
N ASP A 343 5.52 -21.62 4.63
CA ASP A 343 6.19 -21.88 5.92
C ASP A 343 6.47 -23.37 6.18
N GLY A 344 6.01 -24.27 5.31
CA GLY A 344 6.16 -25.69 5.49
C GLY A 344 5.20 -26.23 6.55
N PHE A 345 5.67 -27.28 7.27
CA PHE A 345 4.85 -27.99 8.24
C PHE A 345 4.62 -27.18 9.50
N LYS A 346 3.36 -26.96 9.89
CA LYS A 346 3.00 -26.25 11.11
C LYS A 346 1.66 -26.70 11.68
N SER A 347 1.45 -26.54 12.97
CA SER A 347 0.25 -26.93 13.69
C SER A 347 -0.82 -25.84 13.77
N SER A 348 -0.52 -24.61 13.38
CA SER A 348 -1.39 -23.44 13.49
C SER A 348 -1.29 -22.56 12.26
N ILE A 349 -2.41 -21.93 11.86
CA ILE A 349 -2.45 -20.98 10.73
C ILE A 349 -1.60 -19.73 10.94
N SER A 350 -1.31 -19.36 12.17
CA SER A 350 -0.52 -18.19 12.53
C SER A 350 0.90 -18.52 13.01
N GLY A 351 1.29 -19.80 13.04
CA GLY A 351 2.62 -20.22 13.48
C GLY A 351 3.72 -19.71 12.55
N PRO A 352 4.84 -19.17 13.07
CA PRO A 352 5.98 -18.79 12.25
C PRO A 352 6.67 -20.03 11.66
N GLY A 353 7.15 -19.93 10.42
CA GLY A 353 7.90 -20.96 9.74
C GLY A 353 9.14 -20.39 9.04
N ILE A 354 9.78 -21.22 8.22
CA ILE A 354 11.04 -20.88 7.55
C ILE A 354 10.82 -20.01 6.28
N GLY A 355 9.61 -19.98 5.73
CA GLY A 355 9.32 -19.39 4.43
C GLY A 355 9.77 -17.93 4.32
N ASN A 356 9.54 -17.13 5.36
CA ASN A 356 9.89 -15.71 5.31
C ASN A 356 11.40 -15.44 5.41
N TYR A 357 12.17 -16.30 6.09
CA TYR A 357 13.66 -16.22 6.03
C TYR A 357 14.16 -16.44 4.60
N ILE A 358 13.59 -17.41 3.89
CA ILE A 358 13.99 -17.75 2.52
C ILE A 358 13.61 -16.63 1.56
N THR A 359 12.38 -16.10 1.63
CA THR A 359 11.93 -15.05 0.72
C THR A 359 12.80 -13.81 0.86
N LEU A 360 13.03 -13.35 2.08
CA LEU A 360 13.81 -12.16 2.34
C LEU A 360 15.28 -12.36 1.97
N ALA A 361 15.89 -13.50 2.36
CA ALA A 361 17.29 -13.79 2.03
C ALA A 361 17.54 -13.83 0.51
N LYS A 362 16.60 -14.38 -0.29
CA LYS A 362 16.68 -14.36 -1.75
C LYS A 362 16.68 -12.93 -2.31
N CYS A 363 15.80 -12.05 -1.80
CA CYS A 363 15.76 -10.65 -2.21
C CYS A 363 17.05 -9.90 -1.83
N VAL A 364 17.56 -10.12 -0.62
CA VAL A 364 18.81 -9.49 -0.17
C VAL A 364 20.02 -10.01 -0.93
N ALA A 365 20.08 -11.31 -1.25
CA ALA A 365 21.13 -11.88 -2.09
C ALA A 365 21.14 -11.26 -3.49
N SER A 366 19.95 -11.12 -4.11
CA SER A 366 19.81 -10.46 -5.41
C SER A 366 20.25 -8.98 -5.35
N ALA A 367 19.89 -8.27 -4.29
CA ALA A 367 20.34 -6.89 -4.10
C ALA A 367 21.88 -6.81 -3.93
N ASN A 368 22.48 -7.75 -3.21
CA ASN A 368 23.93 -7.80 -3.03
C ASN A 368 24.66 -8.04 -4.37
N GLU A 369 24.12 -8.89 -5.22
CA GLU A 369 24.64 -9.14 -6.57
C GLU A 369 24.56 -7.90 -7.46
N ILE A 370 23.46 -7.17 -7.40
CA ILE A 370 23.21 -6.00 -8.25
C ILE A 370 23.99 -4.76 -7.77
N LEU A 371 23.96 -4.50 -6.46
CA LEU A 371 24.45 -3.25 -5.86
C LEU A 371 25.85 -3.34 -5.27
N GLY A 372 26.31 -4.56 -4.95
CA GLY A 372 27.50 -4.80 -4.14
C GLY A 372 27.24 -4.59 -2.65
N SER A 373 28.10 -5.22 -1.82
CA SER A 373 27.89 -5.30 -0.37
C SER A 373 27.85 -3.94 0.33
N LYS A 374 28.69 -2.98 -0.09
CA LYS A 374 28.71 -1.64 0.53
C LYS A 374 27.38 -0.90 0.35
N THR A 375 26.87 -0.85 -0.89
CA THR A 375 25.59 -0.17 -1.18
C THR A 375 24.42 -0.89 -0.50
N LEU A 376 24.41 -2.23 -0.50
CA LEU A 376 23.44 -3.03 0.23
C LEU A 376 23.39 -2.64 1.71
N GLN A 377 24.54 -2.50 2.35
CA GLN A 377 24.65 -2.25 3.79
C GLN A 377 24.31 -0.82 4.19
N GLU A 378 24.60 0.16 3.33
CA GLU A 378 24.53 1.59 3.66
C GLU A 378 23.33 2.32 3.03
N GLN A 379 22.79 1.82 1.91
CA GLN A 379 21.82 2.57 1.09
C GLN A 379 20.54 1.76 0.79
N THR A 380 20.14 0.88 1.70
CA THR A 380 18.90 0.12 1.61
C THR A 380 18.06 0.25 2.87
N PHE A 381 16.77 -0.03 2.76
CA PHE A 381 15.85 -0.10 3.89
C PHE A 381 14.77 -1.16 3.64
N ILE A 382 13.98 -1.46 4.68
CA ILE A 382 12.91 -2.44 4.60
C ILE A 382 11.61 -1.91 5.17
N HIS A 383 10.52 -2.15 4.45
CA HIS A 383 9.18 -2.09 4.99
C HIS A 383 8.79 -3.45 5.56
N ALA A 384 8.66 -3.52 6.87
CA ALA A 384 8.26 -4.73 7.57
C ALA A 384 6.77 -5.02 7.40
N HIS A 385 6.38 -6.29 7.54
CA HIS A 385 4.98 -6.68 7.63
C HIS A 385 4.28 -6.00 8.81
N GLY A 386 4.90 -5.99 10.00
CA GLY A 386 4.58 -5.11 11.12
C GLY A 386 3.10 -5.04 11.53
N THR A 387 2.47 -6.17 11.88
CA THR A 387 1.03 -6.22 12.19
C THR A 387 0.61 -5.54 13.49
N GLY A 388 1.54 -5.28 14.41
CA GLY A 388 1.22 -4.79 15.75
C GLY A 388 0.77 -5.89 16.72
N THR A 389 0.96 -7.17 16.37
CA THR A 389 0.67 -8.30 17.28
C THR A 389 1.94 -8.76 18.00
N PRO A 390 1.83 -9.26 19.26
CA PRO A 390 2.98 -9.78 20.01
C PRO A 390 3.77 -10.86 19.26
N ALA A 391 3.07 -11.84 18.68
CA ALA A 391 3.69 -12.94 17.93
C ALA A 391 4.47 -12.46 16.69
N ASN A 392 3.99 -11.42 16.00
CA ASN A 392 4.69 -10.90 14.82
C ASN A 392 5.93 -10.09 15.21
N ARG A 393 5.87 -9.25 16.26
CA ARG A 393 7.01 -8.40 16.62
C ARG A 393 8.27 -9.22 16.91
N THR A 394 8.13 -10.34 17.63
CA THR A 394 9.26 -11.22 17.96
C THR A 394 9.70 -12.05 16.76
N SER A 395 8.77 -12.70 16.04
CA SER A 395 9.11 -13.55 14.90
C SER A 395 9.69 -12.76 13.74
N GLU A 396 9.14 -11.61 13.41
CA GLU A 396 9.61 -10.81 12.29
C GLU A 396 10.94 -10.12 12.62
N SER A 397 11.11 -9.51 13.80
CA SER A 397 12.39 -8.92 14.18
C SER A 397 13.52 -9.95 14.17
N HIS A 398 13.25 -11.19 14.63
CA HIS A 398 14.23 -12.27 14.54
C HIS A 398 14.62 -12.59 13.08
N ILE A 399 13.65 -12.66 12.16
CA ILE A 399 13.90 -12.89 10.73
C ILE A 399 14.77 -11.77 10.15
N LEU A 400 14.34 -10.51 10.33
CA LEU A 400 15.05 -9.35 9.82
C LEU A 400 16.49 -9.28 10.37
N ASN A 401 16.66 -9.46 11.68
CA ASN A 401 17.97 -9.42 12.35
C ASN A 401 18.90 -10.54 11.87
N LYS A 402 18.39 -11.76 11.67
CA LYS A 402 19.21 -12.89 11.15
C LYS A 402 19.64 -12.66 9.72
N VAL A 403 18.76 -12.16 8.85
CA VAL A 403 19.09 -11.84 7.46
C VAL A 403 20.10 -10.69 7.42
N ALA A 404 19.84 -9.60 8.16
CA ALA A 404 20.78 -8.48 8.25
C ALA A 404 22.19 -8.95 8.68
N LYS A 405 22.28 -9.77 9.72
CA LYS A 405 23.54 -10.35 10.19
C LYS A 405 24.25 -11.18 9.12
N ALA A 406 23.50 -12.02 8.38
CA ALA A 406 24.06 -12.90 7.36
C ALA A 406 24.71 -12.12 6.19
N PHE A 407 24.19 -10.93 5.87
CA PHE A 407 24.70 -10.06 4.81
C PHE A 407 25.57 -8.89 5.33
N GLY A 408 25.88 -8.86 6.63
CA GLY A 408 26.73 -7.84 7.24
C GLY A 408 26.07 -6.45 7.34
N ILE A 409 24.76 -6.38 7.21
CA ILE A 409 24.01 -5.13 7.37
C ILE A 409 23.95 -4.79 8.86
N LYS A 410 24.35 -3.58 9.20
CA LYS A 410 24.27 -3.05 10.56
C LYS A 410 23.34 -1.85 10.58
N LYS A 411 22.46 -1.75 11.60
CA LYS A 411 21.48 -0.65 11.70
C LYS A 411 20.60 -0.49 10.45
N TRP A 412 20.08 -1.63 9.97
CA TRP A 412 19.19 -1.64 8.81
C TRP A 412 17.91 -0.88 9.11
N PRO A 413 17.57 0.20 8.37
CA PRO A 413 16.36 0.98 8.64
C PRO A 413 15.10 0.13 8.40
N VAL A 414 14.25 0.02 9.41
CA VAL A 414 12.99 -0.74 9.41
C VAL A 414 11.82 0.21 9.66
N SER A 415 10.93 0.33 8.67
CA SER A 415 9.65 1.04 8.78
C SER A 415 8.48 0.06 8.81
N ALA A 416 7.35 0.46 9.39
CA ALA A 416 6.12 -0.33 9.40
C ALA A 416 4.89 0.57 9.26
N LEU A 417 4.36 0.67 8.06
CA LEU A 417 3.29 1.60 7.67
C LEU A 417 1.96 1.34 8.33
N LYS A 418 1.72 0.13 8.84
CA LYS A 418 0.47 -0.21 9.53
C LYS A 418 0.23 0.64 10.77
N SER A 419 1.27 1.26 11.33
CA SER A 419 1.11 2.27 12.37
C SER A 419 0.25 3.46 11.92
N PHE A 420 0.36 3.85 10.65
CA PHE A 420 -0.42 4.94 10.04
C PHE A 420 -1.72 4.47 9.39
N LEU A 421 -1.67 3.33 8.68
CA LEU A 421 -2.70 2.93 7.72
C LEU A 421 -3.64 1.85 8.28
N GLY A 422 -3.24 1.16 9.36
CA GLY A 422 -3.83 -0.12 9.72
C GLY A 422 -3.41 -1.23 8.75
N HIS A 423 -3.94 -2.41 8.93
CA HIS A 423 -3.63 -3.58 8.09
C HIS A 423 -4.63 -3.70 6.94
N SER A 424 -4.18 -3.35 5.75
CA SER A 424 -4.95 -3.40 4.50
C SER A 424 -4.96 -4.78 3.82
N MET A 425 -4.72 -5.85 4.57
CA MET A 425 -4.77 -7.24 4.12
C MET A 425 -4.03 -7.47 2.80
N ALA A 426 -4.74 -7.81 1.72
CA ALA A 426 -4.16 -8.07 0.40
C ALA A 426 -3.25 -6.95 -0.10
N VAL A 427 -3.56 -5.70 0.27
CA VAL A 427 -2.94 -4.49 -0.30
C VAL A 427 -1.66 -4.09 0.44
N ALA A 428 -1.34 -4.74 1.57
CA ALA A 428 -0.23 -4.32 2.45
C ALA A 428 1.12 -4.15 1.72
N GLY A 429 1.45 -5.04 0.77
CA GLY A 429 2.63 -4.91 -0.08
C GLY A 429 2.54 -3.73 -1.06
N GLY A 430 1.34 -3.39 -1.51
CA GLY A 430 1.09 -2.21 -2.35
C GLY A 430 1.33 -0.90 -1.59
N ASP A 431 0.81 -0.78 -0.37
CA ASP A 431 1.08 0.39 0.49
C ASP A 431 2.58 0.56 0.75
N GLN A 432 3.32 -0.54 0.96
CA GLN A 432 4.78 -0.52 1.11
C GLN A 432 5.47 -0.03 -0.16
N LEU A 433 5.03 -0.50 -1.34
CA LEU A 433 5.60 -0.08 -2.61
C LEU A 433 5.39 1.41 -2.85
N ILE A 434 4.16 1.92 -2.69
CA ILE A 434 3.84 3.34 -2.87
C ILE A 434 4.69 4.22 -1.92
N SER A 435 4.83 3.80 -0.66
CA SER A 435 5.70 4.51 0.30
C SER A 435 7.17 4.48 -0.13
N THR A 436 7.62 3.38 -0.72
CA THR A 436 8.98 3.27 -1.26
C THR A 436 9.22 4.27 -2.38
N LEU A 437 8.28 4.40 -3.34
CA LEU A 437 8.40 5.37 -4.43
C LEU A 437 8.46 6.82 -3.89
N GLY A 438 7.62 7.13 -2.89
CA GLY A 438 7.66 8.43 -2.21
C GLY A 438 8.96 8.68 -1.45
N THR A 439 9.54 7.64 -0.84
CA THR A 439 10.84 7.74 -0.15
C THR A 439 11.96 8.13 -1.12
N TRP A 440 11.93 7.66 -2.36
CA TRP A 440 12.92 8.10 -3.35
C TRP A 440 12.71 9.55 -3.79
N ASP A 441 11.46 9.99 -3.92
CA ASP A 441 11.13 11.37 -4.29
C ASP A 441 11.51 12.38 -3.20
N LYS A 442 11.23 12.08 -1.93
CA LYS A 442 11.45 13.02 -0.81
C LYS A 442 12.67 12.74 0.06
N GLY A 443 13.28 11.55 -0.05
CA GLY A 443 14.41 11.14 0.78
C GLY A 443 14.02 10.79 2.22
N VAL A 444 12.74 10.56 2.53
CA VAL A 444 12.27 10.35 3.91
C VAL A 444 11.66 8.96 4.08
N ILE A 445 12.21 8.14 4.98
CA ILE A 445 11.56 6.89 5.38
C ILE A 445 10.64 7.19 6.57
N PRO A 446 9.33 6.81 6.48
CA PRO A 446 8.40 7.04 7.57
C PRO A 446 8.76 6.29 8.84
N ARG A 447 8.64 6.97 9.97
CA ARG A 447 8.75 6.35 11.30
C ARG A 447 7.59 5.40 11.61
N ILE A 448 7.72 4.63 12.68
CA ILE A 448 6.60 3.94 13.34
C ILE A 448 6.07 4.90 14.41
N HIS A 449 5.10 5.72 14.05
CA HIS A 449 4.68 6.87 14.87
C HIS A 449 3.99 6.49 16.19
N SER A 450 3.52 5.26 16.31
CA SER A 450 2.73 4.78 17.46
C SER A 450 3.58 4.28 18.62
N ILE A 451 4.91 4.23 18.48
CA ILE A 451 5.83 3.74 19.51
C ILE A 451 6.90 4.78 19.84
N GLN A 452 7.44 4.71 21.06
CA GLN A 452 8.57 5.54 21.50
C GLN A 452 9.89 4.77 21.58
N LYS A 453 9.79 3.45 21.71
CA LYS A 453 10.92 2.51 21.71
C LYS A 453 10.45 1.13 21.27
N PRO A 454 11.33 0.26 20.74
CA PRO A 454 11.05 -1.16 20.58
C PRO A 454 10.74 -1.83 21.94
N ALA A 455 9.95 -2.91 21.91
CA ALA A 455 9.71 -3.76 23.07
C ALA A 455 10.97 -4.57 23.40
N GLU A 456 11.10 -5.00 24.66
CA GLU A 456 12.31 -5.68 25.16
C GLU A 456 12.60 -7.04 24.49
N ASP A 457 11.57 -7.68 23.91
CA ASP A 457 11.68 -8.97 23.21
C ASP A 457 11.90 -8.83 21.69
N VAL A 458 12.16 -7.62 21.20
CA VAL A 458 12.51 -7.35 19.80
C VAL A 458 13.99 -7.59 19.55
N TYR A 459 14.31 -8.34 18.50
CA TYR A 459 15.70 -8.62 18.07
C TYR A 459 16.18 -7.50 17.16
N ASP A 460 16.84 -6.48 17.69
CA ASP A 460 17.26 -5.28 16.95
C ASP A 460 18.77 -5.03 16.86
N ASP A 461 19.63 -6.00 17.22
CA ASP A 461 21.09 -5.83 17.20
C ASP A 461 21.63 -5.25 15.87
N ASN A 462 21.02 -5.64 14.74
CA ASN A 462 21.42 -5.20 13.41
C ASN A 462 20.34 -4.32 12.73
N LEU A 463 19.29 -3.94 13.45
CA LEU A 463 18.16 -3.19 12.95
C LEU A 463 18.11 -1.77 13.54
N ASP A 464 17.61 -0.83 12.77
CA ASP A 464 17.22 0.50 13.20
C ASP A 464 15.70 0.60 13.08
N ILE A 465 14.99 0.22 14.15
CA ILE A 465 13.53 0.33 14.22
C ILE A 465 13.20 1.82 14.31
N LEU A 466 12.67 2.38 13.23
CA LEU A 466 12.51 3.83 13.07
C LEU A 466 11.40 4.39 13.97
N ILE A 467 11.76 5.04 15.06
CA ILE A 467 10.85 5.81 15.93
C ILE A 467 10.77 7.29 15.52
N ASN A 468 11.70 7.74 14.69
CA ASN A 468 11.71 9.04 14.02
C ASN A 468 11.84 8.85 12.52
N ASP A 469 11.36 9.80 11.73
CA ASP A 469 11.56 9.78 10.29
C ASP A 469 13.06 9.81 9.98
N LYS A 470 13.49 8.93 9.08
CA LYS A 470 14.88 8.92 8.61
C LYS A 470 15.00 9.77 7.35
N VAL A 471 15.66 10.90 7.49
CA VAL A 471 15.78 11.91 6.43
C VAL A 471 17.15 11.81 5.77
N GLU A 472 17.15 11.64 4.46
CA GLU A 472 18.30 11.66 3.56
C GLU A 472 17.97 12.55 2.34
N LYS A 473 18.91 12.74 1.43
CA LYS A 473 18.59 13.40 0.16
C LYS A 473 17.73 12.49 -0.74
N PRO A 474 16.92 13.06 -1.65
CA PRO A 474 16.21 12.29 -2.69
C PRO A 474 17.15 11.31 -3.40
N ASN A 475 16.66 10.11 -3.72
CA ASN A 475 17.42 9.04 -4.36
C ASN A 475 18.68 8.56 -3.62
N PHE A 476 18.80 8.86 -2.31
CA PHE A 476 19.91 8.32 -1.50
C PHE A 476 19.84 6.79 -1.42
N PHE A 477 18.66 6.26 -1.06
CA PHE A 477 18.45 4.82 -0.99
C PHE A 477 18.37 4.22 -2.40
N LYS A 478 19.14 3.15 -2.63
CA LYS A 478 19.27 2.50 -3.95
C LYS A 478 18.33 1.32 -4.11
N ALA A 479 17.90 0.72 -3.02
CA ALA A 479 16.91 -0.34 -3.02
C ALA A 479 16.09 -0.34 -1.73
N ALA A 480 14.88 -0.88 -1.85
CA ALA A 480 14.01 -1.18 -0.74
C ALA A 480 13.54 -2.63 -0.78
N PHE A 481 13.29 -3.18 0.40
CA PHE A 481 12.69 -4.50 0.56
C PHE A 481 11.28 -4.36 1.10
N LEU A 482 10.34 -5.08 0.46
CA LEU A 482 8.97 -5.19 0.91
C LEU A 482 8.78 -6.57 1.52
N ASN A 483 8.18 -6.66 2.69
CA ASN A 483 7.97 -7.93 3.38
C ASN A 483 6.50 -8.13 3.73
N ALA A 484 5.92 -9.26 3.33
CA ALA A 484 4.55 -9.62 3.61
C ALA A 484 4.43 -11.07 4.09
N LYS A 485 3.57 -11.28 5.09
CA LYS A 485 3.25 -12.58 5.68
C LYS A 485 1.75 -12.75 5.74
N GLY A 486 1.23 -13.79 5.10
CA GLY A 486 -0.20 -14.08 5.03
C GLY A 486 -0.59 -15.33 5.80
N PHE A 487 -1.83 -15.39 6.25
CA PHE A 487 -2.41 -16.59 6.83
C PHE A 487 -2.24 -17.78 5.89
N GLY A 488 -2.15 -18.98 6.46
CA GLY A 488 -1.84 -20.18 5.71
C GLY A 488 -0.34 -20.43 5.51
N GLY A 489 0.55 -19.53 5.96
CA GLY A 489 1.99 -19.63 5.75
C GLY A 489 2.44 -19.08 4.41
N ASN A 490 1.70 -18.12 3.87
CA ASN A 490 2.04 -17.42 2.64
C ASN A 490 3.04 -16.31 2.95
N ASN A 491 4.28 -16.46 2.52
CA ASN A 491 5.31 -15.45 2.69
C ASN A 491 5.75 -14.93 1.33
N ALA A 492 5.89 -13.62 1.22
CA ALA A 492 6.48 -12.98 0.05
C ALA A 492 7.37 -11.81 0.46
N SER A 493 8.47 -11.66 -0.25
CA SER A 493 9.33 -10.48 -0.17
C SER A 493 9.67 -10.00 -1.58
N ALA A 494 9.81 -8.70 -1.76
CA ALA A 494 10.19 -8.11 -3.03
C ALA A 494 11.40 -7.19 -2.83
N LEU A 495 12.30 -7.21 -3.80
CA LEU A 495 13.35 -6.23 -4.01
C LEU A 495 12.85 -5.21 -5.04
N ILE A 496 12.86 -3.95 -4.67
CA ILE A 496 12.57 -2.84 -5.58
C ILE A 496 13.83 -2.00 -5.70
N LEU A 497 14.27 -1.72 -6.93
CA LEU A 497 15.42 -0.84 -7.19
C LEU A 497 14.94 0.58 -7.48
N GLY A 498 15.66 1.55 -6.96
CA GLY A 498 15.40 2.95 -7.20
C GLY A 498 15.60 3.38 -8.67
N PRO A 499 15.05 4.54 -9.06
CA PRO A 499 15.10 5.01 -10.45
C PRO A 499 16.52 5.13 -10.99
N ASP A 500 17.47 5.67 -10.22
CA ASP A 500 18.88 5.82 -10.65
C ASP A 500 19.54 4.49 -11.00
N VAL A 501 19.31 3.46 -10.17
CA VAL A 501 19.88 2.12 -10.40
C VAL A 501 19.23 1.49 -11.64
N THR A 502 17.92 1.61 -11.75
CA THR A 502 17.13 1.10 -12.88
C THR A 502 17.59 1.74 -14.19
N LEU A 503 17.69 3.06 -14.25
CA LEU A 503 18.16 3.79 -15.43
C LEU A 503 19.60 3.42 -15.79
N SER A 504 20.48 3.20 -14.79
CA SER A 504 21.84 2.72 -15.03
C SER A 504 21.88 1.32 -15.66
N GLN A 505 20.98 0.41 -15.24
CA GLN A 505 20.86 -0.92 -15.85
C GLN A 505 20.35 -0.84 -17.29
N ILE A 506 19.33 -0.02 -17.55
CA ILE A 506 18.78 0.21 -18.89
C ILE A 506 19.86 0.79 -19.81
N LYS A 507 20.59 1.81 -19.37
CA LYS A 507 21.67 2.43 -20.14
C LYS A 507 22.78 1.45 -20.53
N LYS A 508 23.09 0.47 -19.70
CA LYS A 508 24.06 -0.59 -20.03
C LYS A 508 23.56 -1.57 -21.08
N ARG A 509 22.25 -1.66 -21.29
CA ARG A 509 21.63 -2.59 -22.26
C ARG A 509 21.39 -1.97 -23.63
N HIS A 510 20.98 -0.72 -23.66
CA HIS A 510 20.52 -0.02 -24.85
C HIS A 510 21.56 0.97 -25.37
N THR A 511 21.52 1.24 -26.68
CA THR A 511 22.45 2.19 -27.29
C THR A 511 22.18 3.61 -26.78
N ASN A 512 23.22 4.44 -26.74
CA ASN A 512 23.13 5.83 -26.28
C ASN A 512 22.06 6.67 -27.03
N LYS A 513 21.65 6.29 -28.25
CA LYS A 513 20.64 7.02 -29.03
C LYS A 513 19.23 6.82 -28.45
N ALA A 514 18.76 5.57 -28.31
CA ALA A 514 17.43 5.28 -27.74
C ALA A 514 17.28 5.85 -26.33
N PHE A 515 18.36 5.80 -25.53
CA PHE A 515 18.37 6.36 -24.18
C PHE A 515 18.32 7.90 -24.16
N ARG A 516 18.99 8.59 -25.07
CA ARG A 516 18.92 10.05 -25.19
C ARG A 516 17.56 10.53 -25.67
N ASP A 517 16.98 9.84 -26.64
CA ASP A 517 15.67 10.18 -27.17
C ASP A 517 14.61 10.09 -26.04
N CYS A 518 14.66 9.07 -25.19
CA CYS A 518 13.80 8.95 -24.01
C CYS A 518 14.00 10.08 -22.99
N LEU A 519 15.25 10.43 -22.65
CA LEU A 519 15.54 11.51 -21.69
C LEU A 519 15.05 12.89 -22.16
N LEU A 520 14.95 13.13 -23.46
CA LEU A 520 14.39 14.37 -24.00
C LEU A 520 12.88 14.47 -23.74
N TYR A 521 12.17 13.34 -23.66
CA TYR A 521 10.74 13.30 -23.35
C TYR A 521 10.43 13.23 -21.84
N THR A 522 11.37 12.73 -21.03
CA THR A 522 11.22 12.61 -19.56
C THR A 522 11.78 13.81 -18.78
N SER A 523 12.34 14.81 -19.45
CA SER A 523 12.61 16.10 -18.80
C SER A 523 11.29 16.67 -18.32
N PRO A 524 11.15 17.00 -17.00
CA PRO A 524 9.90 17.54 -16.49
C PRO A 524 9.56 18.78 -17.31
N SER A 525 8.49 18.69 -18.11
CA SER A 525 7.81 19.89 -18.59
C SER A 525 7.47 20.68 -17.33
N PRO A 526 7.77 21.96 -17.24
CA PRO A 526 7.28 22.77 -16.15
C PRO A 526 5.76 22.71 -16.25
N ARG A 527 5.15 21.85 -15.43
CA ARG A 527 3.70 21.89 -15.21
C ARG A 527 3.48 23.06 -14.26
N ASP A 528 3.03 24.17 -14.83
CA ASP A 528 2.53 25.36 -14.13
C ASP A 528 1.36 25.01 -13.20
#